data_06f5a1e11502bed4d08107b9bc911187
#
_entry.id   06f5a1e11502bed4d08107b9bc911187
#
_cell.length_a   1.000
_cell.length_b   1.000
_cell.length_c   1.000
_cell.angle_alpha   90.00
_cell.angle_beta   90.00
_cell.angle_gamma   90.00
#
_symmetry.space_group_name_H-M   'P 1'
#
loop_
_entity.id
_entity.type
_entity.pdbx_description
1 polymer ?
#
loop_
_entity_poly.entity_id
_entity_poly.type
_entity_poly.pdbx_seq_one_letter_code
_entity_poly.pdbx_strand_id
1 'polypeptide(L)'
;MGGLMFILGIFVSILICGWKGMMAGDFEHLYIFFFALIFGGIGFLDDFEKVKHKQNLGLTAIQKFLLQLAAAVAFLCLMRFEGMLTPNLYVPFFNTQIVMSWWVYMVFAAFVIVGTVNAVNITDGIDGLAGSVTVPVGLFFTVLAIWWQGYEQLGIYAAALVGGILGFLIYNFHPAKV
;
A
#
# COMPACT_ATOMS: atom_id res chain seq x y z
N MET A 1 0.11 1.31 20.11
CA MET A 1 -0.32 0.08 19.37
C MET A 1 -1.56 0.28 18.48
N GLY A 2 -1.92 1.51 18.16
CA GLY A 2 -3.06 1.85 17.31
C GLY A 2 -3.02 1.24 15.90
N GLY A 3 -1.82 1.06 15.35
CA GLY A 3 -1.62 0.46 14.02
C GLY A 3 -2.23 -0.93 13.83
N LEU A 4 -2.18 -1.79 14.86
CA LEU A 4 -2.77 -3.13 14.76
C LEU A 4 -4.30 -3.10 14.67
N MET A 5 -4.94 -2.15 15.34
CA MET A 5 -6.40 -2.03 15.34
C MET A 5 -6.95 -1.65 13.96
N PHE A 6 -6.35 -0.64 13.32
CA PHE A 6 -6.85 -0.25 12.00
C PHE A 6 -6.51 -1.28 10.92
N ILE A 7 -5.37 -1.99 11.02
CA ILE A 7 -5.03 -3.11 10.12
C ILE A 7 -6.07 -4.23 10.24
N LEU A 8 -6.47 -4.62 11.46
CA LEU A 8 -7.54 -5.59 11.68
C LEU A 8 -8.88 -5.10 11.13
N GLY A 9 -9.20 -3.83 11.34
CA GLY A 9 -10.41 -3.20 10.78
C GLY A 9 -10.45 -3.26 9.25
N ILE A 10 -9.34 -2.93 8.58
CA ILE A 10 -9.21 -3.05 7.13
C ILE A 10 -9.39 -4.51 6.70
N PHE A 11 -8.71 -5.46 7.37
CA PHE A 11 -8.79 -6.88 7.03
C PHE A 11 -10.22 -7.41 7.10
N VAL A 12 -10.93 -7.15 8.20
CA VAL A 12 -12.33 -7.56 8.35
C VAL A 12 -13.20 -6.91 7.28
N SER A 13 -13.00 -5.62 7.00
CA SER A 13 -13.76 -4.90 5.97
C SER A 13 -13.58 -5.49 4.58
N ILE A 14 -12.36 -5.81 4.18
CA ILE A 14 -12.10 -6.39 2.85
C ILE A 14 -12.63 -7.82 2.73
N LEU A 15 -12.64 -8.60 3.82
CA LEU A 15 -13.26 -9.94 3.80
C LEU A 15 -14.78 -9.86 3.63
N ILE A 16 -15.43 -8.94 4.37
CA ILE A 16 -16.89 -8.79 4.30
C ILE A 16 -17.32 -8.19 2.96
N CYS A 17 -16.68 -7.09 2.54
CA CYS A 17 -17.07 -6.41 1.30
C CYS A 17 -16.59 -7.13 0.03
N GLY A 18 -15.43 -7.78 0.09
CA GLY A 18 -14.83 -8.54 -1.02
C GLY A 18 -15.39 -9.95 -1.19
N TRP A 19 -16.32 -10.39 -0.33
CA TRP A 19 -16.86 -11.74 -0.33
C TRP A 19 -17.33 -12.24 -1.69
N LYS A 20 -18.05 -11.40 -2.43
CA LYS A 20 -18.56 -11.77 -3.77
C LYS A 20 -17.44 -12.01 -4.78
N GLY A 21 -16.40 -11.17 -4.76
CA GLY A 21 -15.21 -11.34 -5.60
C GLY A 21 -14.48 -12.63 -5.27
N MET A 22 -14.25 -12.92 -3.98
CA MET A 22 -13.61 -14.15 -3.54
C MET A 22 -14.36 -15.40 -3.99
N MET A 23 -15.70 -15.39 -3.95
CA MET A 23 -16.53 -16.48 -4.48
C MET A 23 -16.43 -16.64 -6.00
N ALA A 24 -16.10 -15.55 -6.71
CA ALA A 24 -15.85 -15.56 -8.15
C ALA A 24 -14.39 -15.90 -8.51
N GLY A 25 -13.51 -16.10 -7.50
CA GLY A 25 -12.09 -16.39 -7.70
C GLY A 25 -11.22 -15.14 -7.86
N ASP A 26 -11.76 -13.95 -7.55
CA ASP A 26 -11.01 -12.69 -7.60
C ASP A 26 -10.53 -12.31 -6.19
N PHE A 27 -9.21 -12.31 -6.01
CA PHE A 27 -8.52 -12.07 -4.75
C PHE A 27 -7.63 -10.82 -4.76
N GLU A 28 -7.77 -9.91 -5.72
CA GLU A 28 -6.90 -8.72 -5.88
C GLU A 28 -6.79 -7.90 -4.59
N HIS A 29 -7.91 -7.65 -3.89
CA HIS A 29 -7.93 -6.91 -2.63
C HIS A 29 -7.08 -7.57 -1.53
N LEU A 30 -7.02 -8.91 -1.50
CA LEU A 30 -6.19 -9.65 -0.56
C LEU A 30 -4.71 -9.59 -0.94
N TYR A 31 -4.37 -9.70 -2.23
CA TYR A 31 -2.98 -9.55 -2.69
C TYR A 31 -2.43 -8.18 -2.31
N ILE A 32 -3.20 -7.11 -2.53
CA ILE A 32 -2.78 -5.75 -2.17
C ILE A 32 -2.64 -5.62 -0.66
N PHE A 33 -3.58 -6.15 0.12
CA PHE A 33 -3.52 -6.11 1.59
C PHE A 33 -2.30 -6.83 2.14
N PHE A 34 -2.02 -8.06 1.70
CA PHE A 34 -0.86 -8.82 2.17
C PHE A 34 0.45 -8.17 1.73
N PHE A 35 0.48 -7.57 0.55
CA PHE A 35 1.62 -6.79 0.11
C PHE A 35 1.86 -5.57 1.02
N ALA A 36 0.81 -4.83 1.35
CA ALA A 36 0.91 -3.73 2.30
C ALA A 36 1.40 -4.19 3.67
N LEU A 37 0.97 -5.37 4.15
CA LEU A 37 1.46 -5.96 5.40
C LEU A 37 2.95 -6.30 5.36
N ILE A 38 3.50 -6.74 4.23
CA ILE A 38 4.94 -7.00 4.10
C ILE A 38 5.72 -5.70 4.30
N PHE A 39 5.30 -4.60 3.68
CA PHE A 39 5.93 -3.29 3.88
C PHE A 39 5.73 -2.77 5.30
N GLY A 40 4.54 -2.95 5.87
CA GLY A 40 4.27 -2.67 7.28
C GLY A 40 5.20 -3.46 8.22
N GLY A 41 5.44 -4.74 7.90
CA GLY A 41 6.38 -5.60 8.61
C GLY A 41 7.83 -5.09 8.55
N ILE A 42 8.27 -4.61 7.39
CA ILE A 42 9.61 -3.99 7.23
C ILE A 42 9.72 -2.74 8.11
N GLY A 43 8.68 -1.88 8.12
CA GLY A 43 8.63 -0.71 9.01
C GLY A 43 8.63 -1.11 10.49
N PHE A 44 7.84 -2.11 10.85
CA PHE A 44 7.82 -2.63 12.22
C PHE A 44 9.19 -3.18 12.66
N LEU A 45 9.89 -3.91 11.80
CA LEU A 45 11.25 -4.40 12.10
C LEU A 45 12.25 -3.25 12.32
N ASP A 46 12.16 -2.19 11.49
CA ASP A 46 12.99 -0.99 11.63
C ASP A 46 12.78 -0.32 13.00
N ASP A 47 11.53 -0.16 13.43
CA ASP A 47 11.20 0.44 14.72
C ASP A 47 11.50 -0.50 15.91
N PHE A 48 11.28 -1.80 15.74
CA PHE A 48 11.59 -2.80 16.77
C PHE A 48 13.09 -2.84 17.09
N GLU A 49 13.95 -2.77 16.07
CA GLU A 49 15.41 -2.72 16.26
C GLU A 49 15.82 -1.45 17.03
N LYS A 50 15.21 -0.28 16.75
CA LYS A 50 15.45 0.96 17.49
C LYS A 50 15.14 0.80 18.98
N VAL A 51 13.96 0.22 19.29
CA VAL A 51 13.50 0.01 20.66
C VAL A 51 14.38 -1.01 21.41
N LYS A 52 14.70 -2.14 20.77
CA LYS A 52 15.48 -3.23 21.36
C LYS A 52 16.90 -2.80 21.72
N HIS A 53 17.54 -2.04 20.88
CA HIS A 53 18.92 -1.60 21.10
C HIS A 53 19.01 -0.24 21.81
N LYS A 54 17.86 0.40 22.15
CA LYS A 54 17.80 1.75 22.74
C LYS A 54 18.66 2.77 21.97
N GLN A 55 18.64 2.66 20.65
CA GLN A 55 19.40 3.49 19.72
C GLN A 55 18.42 4.17 18.75
N ASN A 56 18.83 5.30 18.20
CA ASN A 56 18.04 5.97 17.15
C ASN A 56 18.21 5.34 15.75
N LEU A 57 19.09 4.32 15.63
CA LEU A 57 19.39 3.60 14.40
C LEU A 57 18.66 2.26 14.43
N GLY A 58 17.69 2.09 13.55
CA GLY A 58 17.06 0.80 13.24
C GLY A 58 17.83 0.04 12.16
N LEU A 59 17.14 -0.45 11.16
CA LEU A 59 17.77 -1.03 9.97
C LEU A 59 18.66 0.02 9.28
N THR A 60 19.78 -0.40 8.73
CA THR A 60 20.57 0.50 7.87
C THR A 60 19.75 0.88 6.63
N ALA A 61 20.00 2.06 6.07
CA ALA A 61 19.29 2.52 4.87
C ALA A 61 19.38 1.50 3.71
N ILE A 62 20.53 0.84 3.57
CA ILE A 62 20.75 -0.21 2.56
C ILE A 62 19.91 -1.46 2.86
N GLN A 63 19.87 -1.93 4.10
CA GLN A 63 19.05 -3.09 4.50
C GLN A 63 17.57 -2.82 4.25
N LYS A 64 17.06 -1.65 4.68
CA LYS A 64 15.68 -1.24 4.46
C LYS A 64 15.36 -1.18 2.97
N PHE A 65 16.21 -0.54 2.18
CA PHE A 65 16.05 -0.44 0.73
C PHE A 65 16.03 -1.82 0.05
N LEU A 66 16.96 -2.72 0.39
CA LEU A 66 17.02 -4.06 -0.21
C LEU A 66 15.81 -4.92 0.14
N LEU A 67 15.31 -4.85 1.39
CA LEU A 67 14.10 -5.55 1.80
C LEU A 67 12.87 -5.02 1.04
N GLN A 68 12.73 -3.71 0.93
CA GLN A 68 11.64 -3.08 0.17
C GLN A 68 11.71 -3.43 -1.32
N LEU A 69 12.91 -3.41 -1.91
CA LEU A 69 13.11 -3.78 -3.30
C LEU A 69 12.77 -5.25 -3.55
N ALA A 70 13.23 -6.15 -2.68
CA ALA A 70 12.91 -7.58 -2.78
C ALA A 70 11.40 -7.83 -2.68
N ALA A 71 10.71 -7.17 -1.73
CA ALA A 71 9.26 -7.24 -1.59
C ALA A 71 8.54 -6.70 -2.84
N ALA A 72 8.96 -5.55 -3.37
CA ALA A 72 8.37 -4.96 -4.58
C ALA A 72 8.53 -5.87 -5.80
N VAL A 73 9.73 -6.41 -6.02
CA VAL A 73 10.00 -7.33 -7.15
C VAL A 73 9.20 -8.62 -7.01
N ALA A 74 9.15 -9.20 -5.80
CA ALA A 74 8.37 -10.41 -5.56
C ALA A 74 6.87 -10.20 -5.85
N PHE A 75 6.31 -9.07 -5.40
CA PHE A 75 4.92 -8.72 -5.68
C PHE A 75 4.65 -8.50 -7.17
N LEU A 76 5.51 -7.75 -7.86
CA LEU A 76 5.38 -7.53 -9.30
C LEU A 76 5.48 -8.83 -10.09
N CYS A 77 6.35 -9.77 -9.69
CA CYS A 77 6.44 -11.09 -10.30
C CYS A 77 5.14 -11.89 -10.06
N LEU A 78 4.59 -11.85 -8.85
CA LEU A 78 3.32 -12.51 -8.53
C LEU A 78 2.18 -11.94 -9.39
N MET A 79 2.02 -10.62 -9.42
CA MET A 79 0.99 -9.94 -10.20
C MET A 79 1.10 -10.22 -11.71
N ARG A 80 2.34 -10.31 -12.21
CA ARG A 80 2.58 -10.72 -13.59
C ARG A 80 2.20 -12.17 -13.85
N PHE A 81 2.51 -13.07 -12.92
CA PHE A 81 2.18 -14.50 -13.01
C PHE A 81 0.67 -14.72 -13.02
N GLU A 82 -0.07 -13.99 -12.19
CA GLU A 82 -1.54 -13.98 -12.14
C GLU A 82 -2.19 -13.27 -13.34
N GLY A 83 -1.40 -12.69 -14.25
CA GLY A 83 -1.94 -11.98 -15.42
C GLY A 83 -2.58 -10.62 -15.11
N MET A 84 -2.38 -10.10 -13.89
CA MET A 84 -2.96 -8.83 -13.42
C MET A 84 -2.17 -7.59 -13.86
N LEU A 85 -0.98 -7.78 -14.45
CA LEU A 85 -0.15 -6.68 -14.93
C LEU A 85 0.05 -6.73 -16.43
N THR A 86 0.04 -5.54 -17.03
CA THR A 86 0.50 -5.32 -18.40
C THR A 86 1.64 -4.32 -18.42
N PRO A 87 2.64 -4.47 -19.31
CA PRO A 87 3.78 -3.53 -19.37
C PRO A 87 3.42 -2.23 -20.11
N ASN A 88 2.14 -1.86 -20.11
CA ASN A 88 1.61 -0.70 -20.79
C ASN A 88 1.38 0.43 -19.80
N LEU A 89 2.03 1.56 -19.99
CA LEU A 89 1.79 2.76 -19.21
C LEU A 89 0.83 3.68 -19.98
N TYR A 90 -0.36 3.87 -19.44
CA TYR A 90 -1.31 4.83 -19.98
C TYR A 90 -1.00 6.24 -19.46
N VAL A 91 -0.89 7.20 -20.39
CA VAL A 91 -0.65 8.61 -20.08
C VAL A 91 -1.95 9.39 -20.28
N PRO A 92 -2.68 9.73 -19.20
CA PRO A 92 -4.08 10.20 -19.30
C PRO A 92 -4.22 11.52 -20.05
N PHE A 93 -3.29 12.46 -19.89
CA PHE A 93 -3.40 13.78 -20.53
C PHE A 93 -3.16 13.75 -22.05
N PHE A 94 -2.40 12.77 -22.52
CA PHE A 94 -2.10 12.61 -23.94
C PHE A 94 -2.95 11.51 -24.61
N ASN A 95 -3.79 10.82 -23.82
CA ASN A 95 -4.60 9.69 -24.27
C ASN A 95 -3.79 8.68 -25.10
N THR A 96 -2.59 8.40 -24.67
CA THR A 96 -1.65 7.51 -25.34
C THR A 96 -1.16 6.41 -24.41
N GLN A 97 -0.73 5.30 -24.99
CA GLN A 97 -0.11 4.20 -24.24
C GLN A 97 1.35 4.06 -24.65
N ILE A 98 2.22 3.98 -23.66
CA ILE A 98 3.63 3.65 -23.83
C ILE A 98 3.77 2.16 -23.55
N VAL A 99 4.07 1.38 -24.60
CA VAL A 99 4.35 -0.06 -24.47
C VAL A 99 5.81 -0.23 -24.09
N MET A 100 6.07 -0.76 -22.90
CA MET A 100 7.43 -1.01 -22.43
C MET A 100 7.78 -2.48 -22.55
N SER A 101 9.08 -2.79 -22.64
CA SER A 101 9.52 -4.15 -22.40
C SER A 101 9.31 -4.53 -20.94
N TRP A 102 9.05 -5.81 -20.64
CA TRP A 102 8.83 -6.26 -19.27
C TRP A 102 9.97 -5.89 -18.32
N TRP A 103 11.21 -5.94 -18.77
CA TRP A 103 12.36 -5.58 -17.94
C TRP A 103 12.34 -4.11 -17.53
N VAL A 104 12.06 -3.22 -18.48
CA VAL A 104 11.95 -1.77 -18.22
C VAL A 104 10.78 -1.49 -17.30
N TYR A 105 9.61 -2.10 -17.55
CA TYR A 105 8.44 -1.96 -16.71
C TYR A 105 8.69 -2.41 -15.27
N MET A 106 9.31 -3.59 -15.08
CA MET A 106 9.58 -4.12 -13.74
C MET A 106 10.52 -3.21 -12.94
N VAL A 107 11.58 -2.71 -13.56
CA VAL A 107 12.50 -1.76 -12.90
C VAL A 107 11.79 -0.46 -12.56
N PHE A 108 11.02 0.09 -13.51
CA PHE A 108 10.24 1.32 -13.30
C PHE A 108 9.21 1.14 -12.19
N ALA A 109 8.41 0.08 -12.22
CA ALA A 109 7.38 -0.18 -11.21
C ALA A 109 7.99 -0.42 -9.81
N ALA A 110 9.09 -1.17 -9.72
CA ALA A 110 9.80 -1.36 -8.46
C ALA A 110 10.34 -0.04 -7.90
N PHE A 111 10.90 0.82 -8.76
CA PHE A 111 11.34 2.17 -8.38
C PHE A 111 10.17 3.02 -7.84
N VAL A 112 9.02 3.01 -8.52
CA VAL A 112 7.83 3.75 -8.10
C VAL A 112 7.34 3.24 -6.74
N ILE A 113 7.24 1.91 -6.55
CA ILE A 113 6.79 1.32 -5.28
C ILE A 113 7.72 1.72 -4.14
N VAL A 114 9.02 1.46 -4.27
CA VAL A 114 10.00 1.75 -3.22
C VAL A 114 10.09 3.26 -2.95
N GLY A 115 10.07 4.08 -4.00
CA GLY A 115 10.06 5.54 -3.89
C GLY A 115 8.83 6.05 -3.13
N THR A 116 7.63 5.54 -3.45
CA THR A 116 6.38 5.91 -2.77
C THR A 116 6.40 5.51 -1.30
N VAL A 117 6.83 4.28 -0.98
CA VAL A 117 6.92 3.81 0.41
C VAL A 117 7.85 4.69 1.24
N ASN A 118 9.01 5.06 0.69
CA ASN A 118 9.95 5.94 1.40
C ASN A 118 9.43 7.38 1.49
N ALA A 119 8.76 7.90 0.47
CA ALA A 119 8.14 9.22 0.52
C ALA A 119 7.06 9.30 1.61
N VAL A 120 6.18 8.29 1.72
CA VAL A 120 5.18 8.20 2.78
C VAL A 120 5.83 8.11 4.16
N ASN A 121 6.90 7.32 4.30
CA ASN A 121 7.65 7.21 5.55
C ASN A 121 8.29 8.54 6.00
N ILE A 122 8.78 9.34 5.05
CA ILE A 122 9.31 10.69 5.35
C ILE A 122 8.16 11.66 5.72
N THR A 123 6.98 11.49 5.12
CA THR A 123 5.80 12.31 5.41
C THR A 123 5.28 12.08 6.84
N ASP A 124 5.53 10.90 7.42
CA ASP A 124 5.08 10.53 8.77
C ASP A 124 5.98 11.13 9.88
N GLY A 125 6.15 12.43 9.83
CA GLY A 125 6.95 13.19 10.79
C GLY A 125 6.14 14.00 11.83
N ILE A 126 4.82 14.08 11.67
CA ILE A 126 3.91 14.86 12.52
C ILE A 126 2.63 14.06 12.73
N ASP A 127 2.08 14.08 13.97
CA ASP A 127 0.84 13.41 14.35
C ASP A 127 -0.29 13.68 13.33
N GLY A 128 -0.86 12.61 12.78
CA GLY A 128 -1.95 12.64 11.82
C GLY A 128 -1.61 13.05 10.39
N LEU A 129 -0.38 13.49 10.08
CA LEU A 129 -0.05 14.00 8.75
C LEU A 129 -0.12 12.91 7.68
N ALA A 130 0.57 11.80 7.87
CA ALA A 130 0.59 10.71 6.90
C ALA A 130 -0.82 10.14 6.65
N GLY A 131 -1.60 9.95 7.73
CA GLY A 131 -2.99 9.52 7.61
C GLY A 131 -3.84 10.53 6.82
N SER A 132 -3.73 11.82 7.14
CA SER A 132 -4.51 12.87 6.47
C SER A 132 -4.20 13.00 4.98
N VAL A 133 -2.95 12.78 4.56
CA VAL A 133 -2.54 12.78 3.15
C VAL A 133 -3.00 11.49 2.45
N THR A 134 -3.02 10.36 3.16
CA THR A 134 -3.42 9.08 2.57
C THR A 134 -4.94 9.00 2.32
N VAL A 135 -5.77 9.65 3.14
CA VAL A 135 -7.22 9.67 2.95
C VAL A 135 -7.64 10.15 1.55
N PRO A 136 -7.24 11.35 1.06
CA PRO A 136 -7.63 11.78 -0.28
C PRO A 136 -7.10 10.86 -1.39
N VAL A 137 -5.94 10.24 -1.23
CA VAL A 137 -5.41 9.26 -2.18
C VAL A 137 -6.30 8.01 -2.22
N GLY A 138 -6.68 7.47 -1.06
CA GLY A 138 -7.60 6.34 -0.97
C GLY A 138 -8.99 6.65 -1.53
N LEU A 139 -9.52 7.85 -1.27
CA LEU A 139 -10.78 8.32 -1.86
C LEU A 139 -10.70 8.40 -3.38
N PHE A 140 -9.59 8.92 -3.92
CA PHE A 140 -9.37 8.98 -5.36
C PHE A 140 -9.44 7.59 -6.00
N PHE A 141 -8.73 6.60 -5.46
CA PHE A 141 -8.78 5.23 -5.98
C PHE A 141 -10.14 4.56 -5.78
N THR A 142 -10.85 4.86 -4.69
CA THR A 142 -12.22 4.39 -4.48
C THR A 142 -13.17 4.90 -5.58
N VAL A 143 -13.12 6.20 -5.87
CA VAL A 143 -13.95 6.82 -6.93
C VAL A 143 -13.57 6.30 -8.31
N LEU A 144 -12.27 6.14 -8.59
CA LEU A 144 -11.75 5.60 -9.84
C LEU A 144 -12.29 4.19 -10.11
N ALA A 145 -12.27 3.33 -9.10
CA ALA A 145 -12.75 1.96 -9.20
C ALA A 145 -14.29 1.86 -9.42
N ILE A 146 -15.06 2.86 -8.98
CA ILE A 146 -16.51 2.93 -9.27
C ILE A 146 -16.75 3.23 -10.76
N TRP A 147 -15.89 4.03 -11.40
CA TRP A 147 -16.06 4.45 -12.78
C TRP A 147 -15.43 3.52 -13.80
N TRP A 148 -14.40 2.78 -13.41
CA TRP A 148 -13.70 1.83 -14.27
C TRP A 148 -14.09 0.40 -13.93
N GLN A 149 -14.79 -0.24 -14.85
CA GLN A 149 -15.15 -1.65 -14.72
C GLN A 149 -13.92 -2.54 -14.62
N GLY A 150 -13.99 -3.55 -13.77
CA GLY A 150 -12.90 -4.50 -13.54
C GLY A 150 -11.91 -4.09 -12.44
N TYR A 151 -12.17 -2.98 -11.72
CA TYR A 151 -11.34 -2.52 -10.59
C TYR A 151 -12.10 -2.52 -9.26
N GLU A 152 -13.21 -3.25 -9.19
CA GLU A 152 -14.09 -3.29 -8.01
C GLU A 152 -13.34 -3.73 -6.74
N GLN A 153 -12.45 -4.71 -6.86
CA GLN A 153 -11.67 -5.22 -5.72
C GLN A 153 -10.64 -4.20 -5.21
N LEU A 154 -10.02 -3.47 -6.12
CA LEU A 154 -9.15 -2.34 -5.76
C LEU A 154 -9.95 -1.25 -5.02
N GLY A 155 -11.17 -0.97 -5.48
CA GLY A 155 -12.07 -0.01 -4.84
C GLY A 155 -12.46 -0.43 -3.42
N ILE A 156 -12.74 -1.71 -3.19
CA ILE A 156 -13.05 -2.27 -1.87
C ILE A 156 -11.85 -2.08 -0.93
N TYR A 157 -10.64 -2.41 -1.39
CA TYR A 157 -9.44 -2.19 -0.60
C TYR A 157 -9.22 -0.71 -0.27
N ALA A 158 -9.33 0.16 -1.28
CA ALA A 158 -9.13 1.59 -1.10
C ALA A 158 -10.15 2.21 -0.11
N ALA A 159 -11.42 1.83 -0.21
CA ALA A 159 -12.47 2.26 0.72
C ALA A 159 -12.24 1.75 2.15
N ALA A 160 -11.84 0.48 2.30
CA ALA A 160 -11.51 -0.10 3.59
C ALA A 160 -10.30 0.60 4.23
N LEU A 161 -9.27 0.93 3.43
CA LEU A 161 -8.11 1.70 3.86
C LEU A 161 -8.52 3.09 4.38
N VAL A 162 -9.34 3.81 3.62
CA VAL A 162 -9.87 5.12 4.04
C VAL A 162 -10.62 5.02 5.35
N GLY A 163 -11.54 4.07 5.49
CA GLY A 163 -12.30 3.86 6.72
C GLY A 163 -11.41 3.54 7.92
N GLY A 164 -10.42 2.66 7.74
CA GLY A 164 -9.45 2.30 8.76
C GLY A 164 -8.60 3.49 9.20
N ILE A 165 -8.09 4.28 8.25
CA ILE A 165 -7.29 5.47 8.55
C ILE A 165 -8.13 6.56 9.20
N LEU A 166 -9.35 6.81 8.76
CA LEU A 166 -10.24 7.79 9.40
C LEU A 166 -10.52 7.40 10.87
N GLY A 167 -10.77 6.12 11.14
CA GLY A 167 -10.91 5.62 12.51
C GLY A 167 -9.62 5.82 13.34
N PHE A 168 -8.46 5.57 12.75
CA PHE A 168 -7.16 5.79 13.40
C PHE A 168 -6.89 7.27 13.66
N LEU A 169 -7.21 8.17 12.74
CA LEU A 169 -6.97 9.61 12.85
C LEU A 169 -7.71 10.24 14.03
N ILE A 170 -8.86 9.70 14.47
CA ILE A 170 -9.58 10.18 15.67
C ILE A 170 -8.68 10.16 16.90
N TYR A 171 -7.74 9.22 16.96
CA TYR A 171 -6.79 9.05 18.06
C TYR A 171 -5.39 9.59 17.77
N ASN A 172 -5.04 9.73 16.49
CA ASN A 172 -3.69 10.13 16.04
C ASN A 172 -3.56 11.61 15.70
N PHE A 173 -4.66 12.41 15.71
CA PHE A 173 -4.53 13.86 15.63
C PHE A 173 -3.86 14.42 16.88
N HIS A 174 -3.08 15.49 16.66
CA HIS A 174 -2.32 16.14 17.71
C HIS A 174 -3.22 16.66 18.88
N PRO A 175 -2.85 16.39 20.14
CA PRO A 175 -1.79 15.48 20.59
C PRO A 175 -2.21 14.02 20.44
N ALA A 176 -1.37 13.20 19.82
CA ALA A 176 -1.68 11.78 19.59
C ALA A 176 -1.91 11.04 20.90
N LYS A 177 -2.94 10.20 20.92
CA LYS A 177 -3.33 9.39 22.10
C LYS A 177 -2.88 7.93 21.98
N VAL A 178 -2.36 7.53 20.82
CA VAL A 178 -1.93 6.15 20.48
C VAL A 178 -0.62 6.17 19.71
#